data_ab24e01072581dc9eee57a2540030013
#
_entry.id   ab24e01072581dc9eee57a2540030013
#
_cell.length_a   1.000
_cell.length_b   1.000
_cell.length_c   1.000
_cell.angle_alpha   90.00
_cell.angle_beta   90.00
_cell.angle_gamma   90.00
#
_symmetry.space_group_name_H-M   'P 1'
#
loop_
_entity.id
_entity.type
_entity.pdbx_description
1 polymer ?
#
loop_
_entity_poly.entity_id
_entity_poly.type
_entity_poly.pdbx_seq_one_letter_code
_entity_poly.pdbx_strand_id
1 'polypeptide(L)'
;MEYFKKFIYALKEIFIIYILEYIVLFGISIIYTICGGNNVKHFVINYMPYILLAFNIIVIIILYKKYYKQEKNISPKKIIPLAMIGVFSATFMNMLLFKVGGSGTSSNMSLWLVVLSTGFIGPIMEELLFRYIYLNKLLKFNDENTSIMISTFVFAILHGTLYNMIYAFVLGLILSKIYLKYKNIKASMLVHISANLIVIFLTSFDIYLLIISLIGLIISYKIEQR
;
A
#
# COMPACT_ATOMS: atom_id res chain seq x y z
N MET A 1 -24.58 16.05 11.41
CA MET A 1 -24.23 15.14 12.52
C MET A 1 -24.24 13.65 12.10
N GLU A 2 -25.24 13.18 11.35
CA GLU A 2 -25.34 11.78 10.89
C GLU A 2 -24.22 11.38 9.92
N TYR A 3 -23.93 12.23 8.91
CA TYR A 3 -22.82 11.98 7.97
C TYR A 3 -21.47 11.83 8.67
N PHE A 4 -21.17 12.71 9.63
CA PHE A 4 -19.93 12.64 10.41
C PHE A 4 -19.81 11.33 11.20
N LYS A 5 -20.90 10.84 11.80
CA LYS A 5 -20.91 9.54 12.48
C LYS A 5 -20.62 8.38 11.52
N LYS A 6 -21.20 8.40 10.31
CA LYS A 6 -20.95 7.39 9.27
C LYS A 6 -19.48 7.43 8.80
N PHE A 7 -18.92 8.63 8.65
CA PHE A 7 -17.53 8.81 8.28
C PHE A 7 -16.56 8.27 9.35
N ILE A 8 -16.77 8.63 10.63
CA ILE A 8 -15.97 8.08 11.74
C ILE A 8 -16.09 6.55 11.83
N TYR A 9 -17.32 6.02 11.64
CA TYR A 9 -17.51 4.56 11.59
C TYR A 9 -16.75 3.91 10.43
N ALA A 10 -16.65 4.56 9.28
CA ALA A 10 -15.88 4.04 8.15
C ALA A 10 -14.38 3.99 8.46
N LEU A 11 -13.84 5.00 9.15
CA LEU A 11 -12.42 5.08 9.54
C LEU A 11 -12.01 4.15 10.70
N LYS A 12 -12.97 3.54 11.39
CA LYS A 12 -12.73 2.82 12.65
C LYS A 12 -11.57 1.80 12.56
N GLU A 13 -11.55 0.96 11.54
CA GLU A 13 -10.53 -0.08 11.40
C GLU A 13 -9.16 0.51 11.14
N ILE A 14 -9.09 1.58 10.33
CA ILE A 14 -7.84 2.31 10.07
C ILE A 14 -7.28 2.83 11.39
N PHE A 15 -8.08 3.55 12.15
CA PHE A 15 -7.64 4.09 13.44
C PHE A 15 -7.19 3.00 14.42
N ILE A 16 -7.95 1.92 14.55
CA ILE A 16 -7.60 0.83 15.47
C ILE A 16 -6.25 0.22 15.09
N ILE A 17 -6.03 -0.08 13.81
CA ILE A 17 -4.81 -0.75 13.36
C ILE A 17 -3.60 0.16 13.55
N TYR A 18 -3.67 1.42 13.12
CA TYR A 18 -2.55 2.35 13.27
C TYR A 18 -2.29 2.70 14.75
N ILE A 19 -3.32 2.82 15.59
CA ILE A 19 -3.13 3.00 17.03
C ILE A 19 -2.43 1.78 17.64
N LEU A 20 -2.83 0.57 17.28
CA LEU A 20 -2.17 -0.65 17.76
C LEU A 20 -0.71 -0.72 17.29
N GLU A 21 -0.43 -0.36 16.05
CA GLU A 21 0.93 -0.27 15.53
C GLU A 21 1.77 0.75 16.33
N TYR A 22 1.22 1.94 16.59
CA TYR A 22 1.89 2.94 17.44
C TYR A 22 2.11 2.47 18.87
N ILE A 23 1.16 1.73 19.47
CA ILE A 23 1.32 1.14 20.82
C ILE A 23 2.49 0.14 20.82
N VAL A 24 2.60 -0.70 19.79
CA VAL A 24 3.73 -1.65 19.67
C VAL A 24 5.06 -0.88 19.54
N LEU A 25 5.12 0.11 18.66
CA LEU A 25 6.32 0.94 18.46
C LEU A 25 6.71 1.70 19.73
N PHE A 26 5.72 2.30 20.41
CA PHE A 26 5.93 3.04 21.65
C PHE A 26 6.37 2.13 22.79
N GLY A 27 5.77 0.95 22.94
CA GLY A 27 6.16 -0.05 23.93
C GLY A 27 7.63 -0.49 23.76
N ILE A 28 8.05 -0.73 22.52
CA ILE A 28 9.44 -1.06 22.18
C ILE A 28 10.36 0.12 22.51
N SER A 29 9.95 1.35 22.20
CA SER A 29 10.69 2.57 22.52
C SER A 29 10.89 2.76 24.03
N ILE A 30 9.89 2.48 24.85
CA ILE A 30 9.99 2.51 26.32
C ILE A 30 10.98 1.45 26.81
N ILE A 31 10.87 0.20 26.35
CA ILE A 31 11.81 -0.87 26.69
C ILE A 31 13.23 -0.45 26.34
N TYR A 32 13.44 0.14 25.16
CA TYR A 32 14.73 0.70 24.73
C TYR A 32 15.26 1.75 25.71
N THR A 33 14.39 2.65 26.20
CA THR A 33 14.79 3.75 27.10
C THR A 33 15.11 3.26 28.49
N ILE A 34 14.33 2.31 29.03
CA ILE A 34 14.46 1.81 30.41
C ILE A 34 15.62 0.80 30.53
N CYS A 35 15.75 -0.12 29.58
CA CYS A 35 16.78 -1.15 29.65
C CYS A 35 18.18 -0.68 29.22
N GLY A 36 18.31 0.55 28.78
CA GLY A 36 19.46 1.32 28.33
C GLY A 36 20.80 0.60 28.18
N GLY A 37 21.24 0.38 26.94
CA GLY A 37 22.55 -0.17 26.63
C GLY A 37 22.68 -0.51 25.14
N ASN A 38 23.91 -0.65 24.66
CA ASN A 38 24.21 -0.97 23.26
C ASN A 38 23.51 -2.26 22.78
N ASN A 39 23.30 -3.24 23.67
CA ASN A 39 22.63 -4.48 23.36
C ASN A 39 21.13 -4.28 23.02
N VAL A 40 20.42 -3.39 23.72
CA VAL A 40 19.00 -3.11 23.43
C VAL A 40 18.86 -2.31 22.13
N LYS A 41 19.76 -1.37 21.88
CA LYS A 41 19.80 -0.65 20.58
C LYS A 41 19.96 -1.62 19.41
N HIS A 42 20.90 -2.55 19.54
CA HIS A 42 21.15 -3.57 18.53
C HIS A 42 19.94 -4.50 18.35
N PHE A 43 19.28 -4.88 19.44
CA PHE A 43 18.06 -5.69 19.40
C PHE A 43 16.93 -4.95 18.66
N VAL A 44 16.64 -3.70 19.02
CA VAL A 44 15.56 -2.93 18.39
C VAL A 44 15.79 -2.77 16.89
N ILE A 45 16.99 -2.35 16.48
CA ILE A 45 17.32 -2.13 15.07
C ILE A 45 17.17 -3.42 14.26
N ASN A 46 17.63 -4.55 14.81
CA ASN A 46 17.64 -5.81 14.07
C ASN A 46 16.30 -6.55 14.08
N TYR A 47 15.51 -6.45 15.14
CA TYR A 47 14.28 -7.25 15.29
C TYR A 47 12.98 -6.46 15.06
N MET A 48 13.00 -5.11 15.10
CA MET A 48 11.81 -4.29 14.83
C MET A 48 11.13 -4.63 13.50
N PRO A 49 11.86 -4.78 12.38
CA PRO A 49 11.24 -5.11 11.10
C PRO A 49 10.48 -6.46 11.12
N TYR A 50 10.97 -7.44 11.87
CA TYR A 50 10.31 -8.74 12.03
C TYR A 50 9.05 -8.64 12.89
N ILE A 51 9.09 -7.79 13.93
CA ILE A 51 7.93 -7.57 14.81
C ILE A 51 6.81 -6.89 14.01
N LEU A 52 7.14 -5.87 13.22
CA LEU A 52 6.16 -5.20 12.34
C LEU A 52 5.63 -6.14 11.25
N LEU A 53 6.48 -6.96 10.67
CA LEU A 53 6.06 -7.99 9.72
C LEU A 53 5.07 -8.98 10.35
N ALA A 54 5.39 -9.49 11.53
CA ALA A 54 4.50 -10.39 12.27
C ALA A 54 3.18 -9.71 12.64
N PHE A 55 3.22 -8.44 13.09
CA PHE A 55 2.03 -7.64 13.36
C PHE A 55 1.14 -7.53 12.12
N ASN A 56 1.70 -7.15 10.97
CA ASN A 56 0.94 -7.03 9.72
C ASN A 56 0.33 -8.37 9.28
N ILE A 57 1.03 -9.48 9.43
CA ILE A 57 0.49 -10.82 9.13
C ILE A 57 -0.71 -11.14 10.05
N ILE A 58 -0.61 -10.86 11.35
CA ILE A 58 -1.69 -11.05 12.30
C ILE A 58 -2.90 -10.19 11.92
N VAL A 59 -2.68 -8.92 11.58
CA VAL A 59 -3.72 -8.00 11.13
C VAL A 59 -4.41 -8.54 9.88
N ILE A 60 -3.66 -9.00 8.87
CA ILE A 60 -4.21 -9.60 7.64
C ILE A 60 -5.12 -10.78 7.99
N ILE A 61 -4.66 -11.70 8.85
CA ILE A 61 -5.46 -12.86 9.25
C ILE A 61 -6.77 -12.45 9.93
N ILE A 62 -6.72 -11.46 10.83
CA ILE A 62 -7.90 -10.94 11.52
C ILE A 62 -8.87 -10.29 10.54
N LEU A 63 -8.37 -9.39 9.66
CA LEU A 63 -9.19 -8.71 8.68
C LEU A 63 -9.80 -9.69 7.68
N TYR A 64 -9.02 -10.63 7.20
CA TYR A 64 -9.47 -11.65 6.27
C TYR A 64 -10.59 -12.50 6.89
N LYS A 65 -10.40 -13.04 8.09
CA LYS A 65 -11.42 -13.84 8.79
C LYS A 65 -12.70 -13.07 9.09
N LYS A 66 -12.58 -11.77 9.43
CA LYS A 66 -13.72 -10.94 9.83
C LYS A 66 -14.52 -10.39 8.67
N TYR A 67 -13.87 -10.01 7.59
CA TYR A 67 -14.49 -9.22 6.52
C TYR A 67 -14.54 -9.92 5.18
N TYR A 68 -13.57 -10.79 4.86
CA TYR A 68 -13.45 -11.36 3.52
C TYR A 68 -14.63 -12.28 3.19
N LYS A 69 -15.23 -12.04 2.04
CA LYS A 69 -16.20 -12.90 1.40
C LYS A 69 -15.62 -13.41 0.09
N GLN A 70 -16.00 -14.62 -0.28
CA GLN A 70 -15.54 -15.22 -1.52
C GLN A 70 -15.90 -14.34 -2.72
N GLU A 71 -14.90 -14.02 -3.54
CA GLU A 71 -15.01 -13.21 -4.75
C GLU A 71 -14.84 -14.10 -5.99
N LYS A 72 -15.33 -13.63 -7.15
CA LYS A 72 -15.09 -14.32 -8.42
C LYS A 72 -13.60 -14.30 -8.74
N ASN A 73 -13.07 -15.39 -9.30
CA ASN A 73 -11.68 -15.43 -9.72
C ASN A 73 -11.43 -14.47 -10.89
N ILE A 74 -10.23 -13.84 -10.86
CA ILE A 74 -9.75 -13.06 -11.98
C ILE A 74 -9.41 -14.00 -13.13
N SER A 75 -9.80 -13.64 -14.36
CA SER A 75 -9.40 -14.40 -15.54
C SER A 75 -7.86 -14.44 -15.64
N PRO A 76 -7.25 -15.60 -15.89
CA PRO A 76 -5.79 -15.71 -16.06
C PRO A 76 -5.22 -14.75 -17.10
N LYS A 77 -5.98 -14.44 -18.16
CA LYS A 77 -5.59 -13.48 -19.20
C LYS A 77 -5.40 -12.05 -18.69
N LYS A 78 -5.98 -11.69 -17.53
CA LYS A 78 -5.88 -10.35 -16.91
C LYS A 78 -4.72 -10.24 -15.93
N ILE A 79 -4.09 -11.32 -15.51
CA ILE A 79 -3.00 -11.31 -14.53
C ILE A 79 -1.83 -10.47 -15.04
N ILE A 80 -1.33 -10.79 -16.24
CA ILE A 80 -0.18 -10.08 -16.83
C ILE A 80 -0.48 -8.59 -17.07
N PRO A 81 -1.58 -8.19 -17.74
CA PRO A 81 -1.90 -6.77 -17.91
C PRO A 81 -2.02 -6.00 -16.60
N LEU A 82 -2.62 -6.58 -15.56
CA LEU A 82 -2.72 -5.95 -14.24
C LEU A 82 -1.34 -5.76 -13.59
N ALA A 83 -0.48 -6.79 -13.62
CA ALA A 83 0.88 -6.68 -13.12
C ALA A 83 1.67 -5.60 -13.88
N MET A 84 1.55 -5.53 -15.21
CA MET A 84 2.17 -4.51 -16.04
C MET A 84 1.68 -3.09 -15.70
N ILE A 85 0.38 -2.90 -15.41
CA ILE A 85 -0.14 -1.61 -14.93
C ILE A 85 0.57 -1.20 -13.64
N GLY A 86 0.75 -2.11 -12.69
CA GLY A 86 1.48 -1.84 -11.45
C GLY A 86 2.93 -1.42 -11.71
N VAL A 87 3.67 -2.24 -12.46
CA VAL A 87 5.08 -1.98 -12.80
C VAL A 87 5.25 -0.62 -13.51
N PHE A 88 4.51 -0.38 -14.57
CA PHE A 88 4.69 0.83 -15.38
C PHE A 88 4.18 2.10 -14.70
N SER A 89 3.06 2.03 -13.96
CA SER A 89 2.60 3.20 -13.19
C SER A 89 3.58 3.58 -12.09
N ALA A 90 4.12 2.60 -11.36
CA ALA A 90 5.10 2.83 -10.32
C ALA A 90 6.43 3.35 -10.86
N THR A 91 6.93 2.76 -11.95
CA THR A 91 8.16 3.23 -12.61
C THR A 91 7.99 4.65 -13.13
N PHE A 92 6.89 4.95 -13.82
CA PHE A 92 6.60 6.29 -14.33
C PHE A 92 6.57 7.34 -13.22
N MET A 93 5.80 7.09 -12.16
CA MET A 93 5.69 8.01 -11.03
C MET A 93 7.01 8.18 -10.29
N ASN A 94 7.77 7.10 -10.10
CA ASN A 94 9.07 7.16 -9.45
C ASN A 94 10.07 7.98 -10.26
N MET A 95 10.13 7.78 -11.59
CA MET A 95 10.98 8.57 -12.46
C MET A 95 10.55 10.04 -12.54
N LEU A 96 9.24 10.30 -12.60
CA LEU A 96 8.69 11.66 -12.63
C LEU A 96 9.01 12.44 -11.34
N LEU A 97 8.88 11.81 -10.18
CA LEU A 97 9.04 12.42 -8.87
C LEU A 97 10.48 12.33 -8.33
N PHE A 98 11.37 11.58 -8.97
CA PHE A 98 12.72 11.30 -8.48
C PHE A 98 13.53 12.55 -8.15
N LYS A 99 13.38 13.64 -8.94
CA LYS A 99 14.06 14.93 -8.68
C LYS A 99 13.50 15.69 -7.47
N VAL A 100 12.32 15.33 -6.95
CA VAL A 100 11.62 16.07 -5.88
C VAL A 100 11.93 15.52 -4.48
N GLY A 101 12.44 14.31 -4.33
CA GLY A 101 12.69 13.78 -2.99
C GLY A 101 13.09 12.32 -2.85
N GLY A 102 13.33 11.63 -3.95
CA GLY A 102 13.64 10.21 -3.91
C GLY A 102 15.09 9.92 -3.51
N SER A 103 15.42 10.00 -2.25
CA SER A 103 16.58 9.26 -1.73
C SER A 103 16.11 7.83 -1.46
N GLY A 104 16.68 6.87 -2.17
CA GLY A 104 16.47 5.47 -1.88
C GLY A 104 16.65 5.21 -0.38
N THR A 105 15.71 4.53 0.22
CA THR A 105 15.81 4.13 1.62
C THR A 105 17.03 3.23 1.77
N SER A 106 18.12 3.76 2.29
CA SER A 106 19.23 2.97 2.82
C SER A 106 18.76 2.27 4.11
N SER A 107 17.91 1.28 3.97
CA SER A 107 17.58 0.44 5.10
C SER A 107 18.69 -0.58 5.29
N ASN A 108 19.20 -0.71 6.51
CA ASN A 108 20.12 -1.79 6.91
C ASN A 108 19.43 -3.17 6.91
N MET A 109 18.21 -3.26 6.35
CA MET A 109 17.44 -4.50 6.27
C MET A 109 17.94 -5.38 5.11
N SER A 110 17.91 -6.69 5.32
CA SER A 110 18.20 -7.64 4.25
C SER A 110 17.16 -7.52 3.12
N LEU A 111 17.60 -7.65 1.87
CA LEU A 111 16.74 -7.48 0.69
C LEU A 111 15.49 -8.37 0.75
N TRP A 112 15.63 -9.63 1.19
CA TRP A 112 14.48 -10.53 1.29
C TRP A 112 13.42 -10.04 2.27
N LEU A 113 13.83 -9.39 3.38
CA LEU A 113 12.90 -8.83 4.36
C LEU A 113 12.19 -7.60 3.79
N VAL A 114 12.89 -6.74 3.06
CA VAL A 114 12.30 -5.60 2.34
C VAL A 114 11.28 -6.10 1.31
N VAL A 115 11.66 -7.08 0.47
CA VAL A 115 10.76 -7.68 -0.52
C VAL A 115 9.51 -8.26 0.14
N LEU A 116 9.66 -9.01 1.23
CA LEU A 116 8.54 -9.64 1.91
C LEU A 116 7.64 -8.61 2.60
N SER A 117 8.21 -7.67 3.36
CA SER A 117 7.44 -6.70 4.15
C SER A 117 6.79 -5.62 3.29
N THR A 118 7.58 -4.91 2.46
CA THR A 118 7.09 -3.78 1.66
C THR A 118 6.59 -4.20 0.28
N GLY A 119 7.14 -5.29 -0.29
CA GLY A 119 6.72 -5.80 -1.59
C GLY A 119 5.42 -6.60 -1.57
N PHE A 120 5.16 -7.37 -0.51
CA PHE A 120 4.01 -8.27 -0.43
C PHE A 120 3.07 -7.99 0.74
N ILE A 121 3.56 -8.09 1.97
CA ILE A 121 2.70 -8.09 3.16
C ILE A 121 2.05 -6.72 3.39
N GLY A 122 2.83 -5.63 3.25
CA GLY A 122 2.30 -4.28 3.32
C GLY A 122 1.15 -4.03 2.32
N PRO A 123 1.38 -4.22 1.01
CA PRO A 123 0.33 -4.08 0.00
C PRO A 123 -0.92 -4.93 0.27
N ILE A 124 -0.77 -6.18 0.71
CA ILE A 124 -1.92 -7.04 1.02
C ILE A 124 -2.74 -6.44 2.17
N MET A 125 -2.08 -6.01 3.26
CA MET A 125 -2.74 -5.40 4.41
C MET A 125 -3.44 -4.10 4.01
N GLU A 126 -2.77 -3.24 3.26
CA GLU A 126 -3.29 -1.95 2.82
C GLU A 126 -4.50 -2.11 1.89
N GLU A 127 -4.46 -3.04 0.92
CA GLU A 127 -5.60 -3.28 0.04
C GLU A 127 -6.82 -3.81 0.82
N LEU A 128 -6.63 -4.74 1.76
CA LEU A 128 -7.72 -5.22 2.63
C LEU A 128 -8.32 -4.06 3.43
N LEU A 129 -7.49 -3.18 3.98
CA LEU A 129 -7.94 -2.09 4.82
C LEU A 129 -8.62 -0.98 4.02
N PHE A 130 -7.96 -0.47 2.96
CA PHE A 130 -8.40 0.71 2.23
C PHE A 130 -9.41 0.40 1.12
N ARG A 131 -9.25 -0.67 0.36
CA ARG A 131 -10.15 -1.00 -0.76
C ARG A 131 -11.28 -1.91 -0.30
N TYR A 132 -10.95 -3.01 0.37
CA TYR A 132 -11.97 -3.98 0.74
C TYR A 132 -12.87 -3.52 1.88
N ILE A 133 -12.32 -2.85 2.90
CA ILE A 133 -13.10 -2.41 4.07
C ILE A 133 -13.54 -0.96 3.95
N TYR A 134 -12.58 -0.02 3.85
CA TYR A 134 -12.86 1.41 3.96
C TYR A 134 -13.64 1.94 2.76
N LEU A 135 -13.18 1.69 1.54
CA LEU A 135 -13.86 2.14 0.32
C LEU A 135 -15.29 1.56 0.24
N ASN A 136 -15.48 0.27 0.56
CA ASN A 136 -16.82 -0.32 0.58
C ASN A 136 -17.74 0.27 1.65
N LYS A 137 -17.20 0.75 2.77
CA LYS A 137 -18.00 1.49 3.76
C LYS A 137 -18.40 2.87 3.27
N LEU A 138 -17.49 3.59 2.59
CA LEU A 138 -17.76 4.90 2.01
C LEU A 138 -18.83 4.84 0.93
N LEU A 139 -18.82 3.82 0.08
CA LEU A 139 -19.81 3.57 -0.98
C LEU A 139 -21.24 3.34 -0.46
N LYS A 140 -21.44 3.11 0.85
CA LYS A 140 -22.77 2.98 1.43
C LYS A 140 -23.50 4.32 1.62
N PHE A 141 -22.78 5.43 1.60
CA PHE A 141 -23.35 6.75 1.88
C PHE A 141 -22.76 7.88 1.01
N ASN A 142 -21.88 7.57 0.08
CA ASN A 142 -21.36 8.49 -0.94
C ASN A 142 -21.46 7.84 -2.33
N ASP A 143 -21.41 8.68 -3.37
CA ASP A 143 -21.18 8.23 -4.74
C ASP A 143 -19.78 7.65 -4.92
N GLU A 144 -19.57 6.97 -6.06
CA GLU A 144 -18.34 6.25 -6.36
C GLU A 144 -17.12 7.18 -6.40
N ASN A 145 -17.22 8.32 -7.10
CA ASN A 145 -16.10 9.24 -7.26
C ASN A 145 -15.68 9.87 -5.92
N THR A 146 -16.65 10.31 -5.13
CA THR A 146 -16.41 10.84 -3.78
C THR A 146 -15.77 9.79 -2.88
N SER A 147 -16.25 8.55 -2.92
CA SER A 147 -15.70 7.44 -2.15
C SER A 147 -14.25 7.12 -2.53
N ILE A 148 -13.95 7.09 -3.84
CA ILE A 148 -12.58 6.91 -4.35
C ILE A 148 -11.67 8.03 -3.84
N MET A 149 -12.10 9.29 -4.01
CA MET A 149 -11.29 10.45 -3.62
C MET A 149 -10.99 10.44 -2.11
N ILE A 150 -11.99 10.22 -1.26
CA ILE A 150 -11.80 10.18 0.19
C ILE A 150 -10.88 9.02 0.59
N SER A 151 -11.13 7.81 0.08
CA SER A 151 -10.32 6.64 0.40
C SER A 151 -8.86 6.83 -0.02
N THR A 152 -8.65 7.37 -1.21
CA THR A 152 -7.32 7.63 -1.76
C THR A 152 -6.58 8.73 -0.99
N PHE A 153 -7.30 9.79 -0.60
CA PHE A 153 -6.72 10.89 0.17
C PHE A 153 -6.24 10.42 1.56
N VAL A 154 -7.08 9.66 2.27
CA VAL A 154 -6.70 9.08 3.56
C VAL A 154 -5.51 8.12 3.41
N PHE A 155 -5.51 7.27 2.37
CA PHE A 155 -4.39 6.40 2.04
C PHE A 155 -3.10 7.18 1.82
N ALA A 156 -3.16 8.27 1.06
CA ALA A 156 -2.01 9.10 0.75
C ALA A 156 -1.41 9.78 1.99
N ILE A 157 -2.24 10.39 2.84
CA ILE A 157 -1.77 11.09 4.06
C ILE A 157 -0.96 10.17 4.98
N LEU A 158 -1.31 8.90 5.04
CA LEU A 158 -0.62 7.92 5.89
C LEU A 158 0.76 7.50 5.37
N HIS A 159 1.16 7.97 4.17
CA HIS A 159 2.48 7.70 3.60
C HIS A 159 3.60 8.69 4.02
N GLY A 160 3.29 9.66 4.86
CA GLY A 160 4.26 10.48 5.58
C GLY A 160 4.86 11.62 4.77
N THR A 161 5.82 11.39 3.88
CA THR A 161 6.48 12.47 3.13
C THR A 161 5.65 12.95 1.95
N LEU A 162 5.77 14.23 1.58
CA LEU A 162 5.02 14.80 0.44
C LEU A 162 5.22 14.00 -0.86
N TYR A 163 6.45 13.54 -1.10
CA TYR A 163 6.78 12.65 -2.22
C TYR A 163 5.92 11.37 -2.18
N ASN A 164 5.97 10.66 -1.07
CA ASN A 164 5.22 9.42 -0.90
C ASN A 164 3.71 9.67 -0.93
N MET A 165 3.23 10.80 -0.40
CA MET A 165 1.81 11.18 -0.46
C MET A 165 1.33 11.38 -1.89
N ILE A 166 2.08 12.09 -2.74
CA ILE A 166 1.72 12.29 -4.16
C ILE A 166 1.74 10.95 -4.89
N TYR A 167 2.79 10.16 -4.70
CA TYR A 167 2.90 8.82 -5.27
C TYR A 167 1.74 7.92 -4.86
N ALA A 168 1.46 7.82 -3.56
CA ALA A 168 0.39 7.00 -3.01
C ALA A 168 -1.01 7.49 -3.45
N PHE A 169 -1.20 8.80 -3.63
CA PHE A 169 -2.46 9.35 -4.14
C PHE A 169 -2.73 8.87 -5.57
N VAL A 170 -1.76 9.01 -6.47
CA VAL A 170 -1.93 8.58 -7.87
C VAL A 170 -2.10 7.07 -7.98
N LEU A 171 -1.26 6.30 -7.28
CA LEU A 171 -1.38 4.84 -7.24
C LEU A 171 -2.72 4.43 -6.62
N GLY A 172 -3.14 5.09 -5.55
CA GLY A 172 -4.40 4.85 -4.86
C GLY A 172 -5.65 5.04 -5.74
N LEU A 173 -5.64 6.03 -6.65
CA LEU A 173 -6.69 6.20 -7.66
C LEU A 173 -6.76 5.00 -8.60
N ILE A 174 -5.61 4.55 -9.11
CA ILE A 174 -5.51 3.39 -10.00
C ILE A 174 -6.06 2.13 -9.29
N LEU A 175 -5.58 1.86 -8.08
CA LEU A 175 -5.97 0.71 -7.28
C LEU A 175 -7.47 0.68 -6.97
N SER A 176 -8.04 1.83 -6.59
CA SER A 176 -9.47 1.96 -6.29
C SER A 176 -10.33 1.69 -7.52
N LYS A 177 -9.96 2.24 -8.69
CA LYS A 177 -10.66 2.00 -9.95
C LYS A 177 -10.56 0.53 -10.39
N ILE A 178 -9.39 -0.10 -10.25
CA ILE A 178 -9.20 -1.53 -10.57
C ILE A 178 -10.04 -2.39 -9.63
N TYR A 179 -10.01 -2.12 -8.33
CA TYR A 179 -10.84 -2.85 -7.37
C TYR A 179 -12.34 -2.79 -7.74
N LEU A 180 -12.87 -1.61 -8.03
CA LEU A 180 -14.28 -1.43 -8.37
C LEU A 180 -14.64 -2.04 -9.73
N LYS A 181 -13.75 -1.95 -10.73
CA LYS A 181 -13.94 -2.57 -12.06
C LYS A 181 -14.05 -4.10 -11.96
N TYR A 182 -13.15 -4.73 -11.21
CA TYR A 182 -13.12 -6.19 -11.10
C TYR A 182 -14.00 -6.73 -9.98
N LYS A 183 -14.40 -5.87 -9.03
CA LYS A 183 -15.05 -6.27 -7.76
C LYS A 183 -14.31 -7.44 -7.10
N ASN A 184 -12.98 -7.35 -7.12
CA ASN A 184 -12.07 -8.38 -6.65
C ASN A 184 -10.80 -7.74 -6.08
N ILE A 185 -10.57 -7.99 -4.80
CA ILE A 185 -9.42 -7.44 -4.08
C ILE A 185 -8.07 -7.94 -4.62
N LYS A 186 -8.03 -9.16 -5.15
CA LYS A 186 -6.80 -9.73 -5.71
C LYS A 186 -6.31 -8.95 -6.95
N ALA A 187 -7.22 -8.29 -7.68
CA ALA A 187 -6.85 -7.46 -8.82
C ALA A 187 -6.04 -6.23 -8.38
N SER A 188 -6.53 -5.49 -7.38
CA SER A 188 -5.78 -4.35 -6.85
C SER A 188 -4.53 -4.77 -6.08
N MET A 189 -4.58 -5.88 -5.32
CA MET A 189 -3.39 -6.46 -4.68
C MET A 189 -2.28 -6.77 -5.70
N LEU A 190 -2.63 -7.39 -6.83
CA LEU A 190 -1.66 -7.73 -7.88
C LEU A 190 -0.97 -6.47 -8.44
N VAL A 191 -1.75 -5.43 -8.74
CA VAL A 191 -1.23 -4.15 -9.21
C VAL A 191 -0.32 -3.51 -8.16
N HIS A 192 -0.75 -3.49 -6.89
CA HIS A 192 -0.02 -2.87 -5.80
C HIS A 192 1.28 -3.61 -5.48
N ILE A 193 1.24 -4.94 -5.38
CA ILE A 193 2.44 -5.79 -5.19
C ILE A 193 3.43 -5.55 -6.33
N SER A 194 2.98 -5.56 -7.58
CA SER A 194 3.85 -5.34 -8.75
C SER A 194 4.48 -3.94 -8.74
N ALA A 195 3.71 -2.92 -8.31
CA ALA A 195 4.18 -1.56 -8.14
C ALA A 195 5.28 -1.46 -7.07
N ASN A 196 5.05 -2.05 -5.90
CA ASN A 196 6.02 -2.00 -4.80
C ASN A 196 7.27 -2.82 -5.09
N LEU A 197 7.12 -3.99 -5.71
CA LEU A 197 8.29 -4.81 -6.09
C LEU A 197 9.24 -4.08 -7.04
N ILE A 198 8.73 -3.42 -8.09
CA ILE A 198 9.62 -2.72 -9.02
C ILE A 198 10.33 -1.55 -8.35
N VAL A 199 9.67 -0.81 -7.45
CA VAL A 199 10.26 0.35 -6.76
C VAL A 199 11.47 -0.05 -5.89
N ILE A 200 11.48 -1.26 -5.32
CA ILE A 200 12.61 -1.76 -4.52
C ILE A 200 13.92 -1.77 -5.35
N PHE A 201 13.81 -1.95 -6.66
CA PHE A 201 14.96 -2.05 -7.56
C PHE A 201 15.27 -0.74 -8.32
N LEU A 202 14.43 0.30 -8.19
CA LEU A 202 14.66 1.59 -8.83
C LEU A 202 15.56 2.47 -7.95
N THR A 203 16.83 2.62 -8.33
CA THR A 203 17.86 3.31 -7.53
C THR A 203 18.32 4.64 -8.08
N SER A 204 18.03 4.94 -9.37
CA SER A 204 18.49 6.15 -10.06
C SER A 204 17.46 6.65 -11.05
N PHE A 205 17.54 7.96 -11.34
CA PHE A 205 16.73 8.55 -12.41
C PHE A 205 17.27 8.14 -13.79
N ASP A 206 16.34 7.72 -14.67
CA ASP A 206 16.62 7.38 -16.05
C ASP A 206 15.49 7.89 -16.96
N ILE A 207 15.83 8.77 -17.92
CA ILE A 207 14.86 9.35 -18.85
C ILE A 207 14.27 8.29 -19.80
N TYR A 208 15.02 7.27 -20.17
CA TYR A 208 14.52 6.18 -21.01
C TYR A 208 13.49 5.35 -20.27
N LEU A 209 13.73 5.07 -18.98
CA LEU A 209 12.75 4.40 -18.12
C LEU A 209 11.47 5.22 -17.95
N LEU A 210 11.56 6.55 -17.88
CA LEU A 210 10.39 7.43 -17.83
C LEU A 210 9.53 7.27 -19.11
N ILE A 211 10.16 7.34 -20.28
CA ILE A 211 9.47 7.24 -21.58
C ILE A 211 8.89 5.82 -21.77
N ILE A 212 9.70 4.80 -21.54
CA ILE A 212 9.28 3.39 -21.68
C ILE A 212 8.12 3.08 -20.73
N SER A 213 8.16 3.57 -19.49
CA SER A 213 7.09 3.32 -18.52
C SER A 213 5.79 4.02 -18.91
N LEU A 214 5.83 5.22 -19.48
CA LEU A 214 4.63 5.89 -19.99
C LEU A 214 3.99 5.11 -21.16
N ILE A 215 4.80 4.69 -22.13
CA ILE A 215 4.34 3.88 -23.27
C ILE A 215 3.80 2.53 -22.77
N GLY A 216 4.54 1.87 -21.89
CA GLY A 216 4.16 0.59 -21.31
C GLY A 216 2.84 0.67 -20.51
N LEU A 217 2.62 1.77 -19.77
CA LEU A 217 1.37 2.00 -19.06
C LEU A 217 0.17 2.12 -20.01
N ILE A 218 0.32 2.90 -21.09
CA ILE A 218 -0.72 3.06 -22.11
C ILE A 218 -1.04 1.70 -22.77
N ILE A 219 -0.02 0.93 -23.13
CA ILE A 219 -0.19 -0.39 -23.75
C ILE A 219 -0.87 -1.36 -22.78
N SER A 220 -0.41 -1.40 -21.53
CA SER A 220 -0.96 -2.31 -20.51
C SER A 220 -2.44 -2.02 -20.26
N TYR A 221 -2.82 -0.75 -20.20
CA TYR A 221 -4.21 -0.34 -20.04
C TYR A 221 -5.08 -0.74 -21.23
N LYS A 222 -4.57 -0.58 -22.47
CA LYS A 222 -5.29 -1.03 -23.68
C LYS A 222 -5.46 -2.55 -23.73
N ILE A 223 -4.45 -3.33 -23.33
CA ILE A 223 -4.52 -4.79 -23.29
C ILE A 223 -5.48 -5.26 -22.19
N GLU A 224 -5.47 -4.56 -21.05
CA GLU A 224 -6.35 -4.87 -19.93
C GLU A 224 -7.84 -4.65 -20.29
N GLN A 225 -8.13 -3.70 -21.16
CA GLN A 225 -9.51 -3.44 -21.60
C GLN A 225 -10.06 -4.48 -22.60
N ARG A 226 -9.21 -5.25 -23.29
CA ARG A 226 -9.60 -6.35 -24.20
C ARG A 226 -9.92 -7.63 -23.42
#